data_4467ea21c0db06c8c7b1894426c2cd2a
#
_entry.id   4467ea21c0db06c8c7b1894426c2cd2a
#
_cell.length_a   1.000
_cell.length_b   1.000
_cell.length_c   1.000
_cell.angle_alpha   90.00
_cell.angle_beta   90.00
_cell.angle_gamma   90.00
#
_symmetry.space_group_name_H-M   'P 1'
#
loop_
_entity.id
_entity.type
_entity.pdbx_description
1 polymer ?
#
loop_
_entity_poly.entity_id
_entity_poly.type
_entity_poly.pdbx_seq_one_letter_code
_entity_poly.pdbx_strand_id
1 'polypeptide(L)'
;EREWAKNQFSIVLPEEDEVDDLEASARFFEEENGELHIRSDFFQHTDEDSDTMRVAFILKGGMLFSLRRDELAQFRLLRLRARRQPYYVRDEKDVLLQLLDIDVEYSADIIEGIYDRLDKFSKQVLGSEMSDDAAGIVLSGIAVEEDLNGRIRRNLMDTRRAVSFLMRVKLLNEQQNDEGRQILRDIDSLD
;
A
#
# COMPACT_ATOMS: atom_id res chain seq x y z
N GLU A 1 -8.67 -18.24 15.46
CA GLU A 1 -9.29 -17.49 14.35
C GLU A 1 -9.24 -18.28 13.02
N ARG A 2 -8.10 -18.91 12.64
CA ARG A 2 -7.95 -19.68 11.40
C ARG A 2 -8.90 -20.88 11.30
N GLU A 3 -8.98 -21.71 12.36
CA GLU A 3 -9.92 -22.84 12.40
C GLU A 3 -11.38 -22.38 12.30
N TRP A 4 -11.71 -21.25 12.91
CA TRP A 4 -13.02 -20.65 12.81
C TRP A 4 -13.34 -20.21 11.39
N ALA A 5 -12.40 -19.51 10.71
CA ALA A 5 -12.55 -19.09 9.32
C ALA A 5 -12.71 -20.30 8.39
N LYS A 6 -11.91 -21.36 8.59
CA LYS A 6 -12.03 -22.62 7.83
C LYS A 6 -13.40 -23.27 8.00
N ASN A 7 -13.90 -23.35 9.23
CA ASN A 7 -15.15 -24.04 9.53
C ASN A 7 -16.38 -23.25 9.11
N GLN A 8 -16.34 -21.89 9.21
CA GLN A 8 -17.49 -21.04 8.89
C GLN A 8 -17.56 -20.65 7.41
N PHE A 9 -16.41 -20.44 6.77
CA PHE A 9 -16.35 -19.87 5.43
C PHE A 9 -15.65 -20.78 4.42
N SER A 10 -15.16 -21.95 4.87
CA SER A 10 -14.38 -22.88 4.04
C SER A 10 -13.17 -22.19 3.38
N ILE A 11 -12.50 -21.30 4.13
CA ILE A 11 -11.31 -20.56 3.70
C ILE A 11 -10.10 -21.08 4.46
N VAL A 12 -9.02 -21.35 3.72
CA VAL A 12 -7.72 -21.66 4.31
C VAL A 12 -6.90 -20.38 4.36
N LEU A 13 -6.73 -19.83 5.57
CA LEU A 13 -5.89 -18.68 5.79
C LEU A 13 -4.41 -19.10 5.77
N PRO A 14 -3.54 -18.39 5.02
CA PRO A 14 -2.11 -18.70 4.97
C PRO A 14 -1.44 -18.60 6.35
N GLU A 15 -0.40 -19.38 6.59
CA GLU A 15 0.46 -19.20 7.76
C GLU A 15 1.24 -17.87 7.68
N GLU A 16 1.73 -17.37 8.82
CA GLU A 16 2.42 -16.06 8.83
C GLU A 16 3.71 -16.07 8.00
N ASP A 17 4.44 -17.15 8.06
CA ASP A 17 5.63 -17.40 7.25
C ASP A 17 5.30 -17.53 5.75
N GLU A 18 4.17 -18.15 5.40
CA GLU A 18 3.70 -18.24 4.01
C GLU A 18 3.32 -16.87 3.41
N VAL A 19 2.91 -15.90 4.23
CA VAL A 19 2.61 -14.55 3.76
C VAL A 19 3.87 -13.83 3.30
N ASP A 20 4.99 -14.05 3.97
CA ASP A 20 6.25 -13.35 3.72
C ASP A 20 7.14 -14.04 2.67
N ASP A 21 7.08 -15.37 2.56
CA ASP A 21 8.06 -16.20 1.84
C ASP A 21 7.75 -16.44 0.34
N LEU A 22 6.67 -15.86 -0.20
CA LEU A 22 6.30 -16.09 -1.59
C LEU A 22 7.03 -15.18 -2.57
N GLU A 23 7.52 -15.79 -3.66
CA GLU A 23 8.04 -15.06 -4.80
C GLU A 23 7.02 -14.04 -5.34
N ALA A 24 7.49 -12.89 -5.80
CA ALA A 24 6.65 -11.79 -6.27
C ALA A 24 5.64 -12.21 -7.36
N SER A 25 5.94 -13.27 -8.12
CA SER A 25 5.06 -13.85 -9.15
C SER A 25 3.87 -14.64 -8.58
N ALA A 26 3.96 -15.10 -7.33
CA ALA A 26 2.93 -15.92 -6.68
C ALA A 26 2.02 -15.09 -5.74
N ARG A 27 2.13 -13.77 -5.75
CA ARG A 27 1.35 -12.89 -4.86
C ARG A 27 -0.09 -12.69 -5.27
N PHE A 28 -0.42 -12.91 -6.54
CA PHE A 28 -1.75 -12.64 -7.12
C PHE A 28 -2.21 -13.84 -7.91
N PHE A 29 -3.22 -14.54 -7.43
CA PHE A 29 -3.77 -15.70 -8.12
C PHE A 29 -5.25 -15.90 -7.82
N GLU A 30 -5.91 -16.63 -8.71
CA GLU A 30 -7.29 -17.09 -8.57
C GLU A 30 -7.26 -18.62 -8.46
N GLU A 31 -7.94 -19.15 -7.46
CA GLU A 31 -8.12 -20.59 -7.31
C GLU A 31 -9.27 -21.11 -8.18
N GLU A 32 -9.29 -22.42 -8.45
CA GLU A 32 -10.36 -23.06 -9.23
C GLU A 32 -11.76 -22.89 -8.63
N ASN A 33 -11.84 -22.66 -7.33
CA ASN A 33 -13.09 -22.41 -6.59
C ASN A 33 -13.55 -20.95 -6.66
N GLY A 34 -12.82 -20.07 -7.37
CA GLY A 34 -13.11 -18.65 -7.52
C GLY A 34 -12.63 -17.78 -6.35
N GLU A 35 -11.78 -18.28 -5.46
CA GLU A 35 -11.10 -17.48 -4.45
C GLU A 35 -10.00 -16.65 -5.09
N LEU A 36 -9.99 -15.36 -4.81
CA LEU A 36 -8.88 -14.48 -5.19
C LEU A 36 -7.96 -14.25 -4.02
N HIS A 37 -6.70 -14.52 -4.25
CA HIS A 37 -5.62 -14.25 -3.31
C HIS A 37 -4.77 -13.09 -3.80
N ILE A 38 -4.61 -12.09 -2.93
CA ILE A 38 -3.83 -10.87 -3.20
C ILE A 38 -2.95 -10.62 -2.00
N ARG A 39 -1.65 -10.53 -2.23
CA ARG A 39 -0.66 -10.16 -1.20
C ARG A 39 -0.02 -8.86 -1.63
N SER A 40 -0.34 -7.78 -0.95
CA SER A 40 0.16 -6.45 -1.25
C SER A 40 0.89 -5.87 -0.05
N ASP A 41 1.96 -5.16 -0.34
CA ASP A 41 2.75 -4.47 0.67
C ASP A 41 2.12 -3.09 0.91
N PHE A 42 1.98 -2.71 2.19
CA PHE A 42 1.50 -1.41 2.64
C PHE A 42 2.62 -0.67 3.33
N PHE A 43 2.82 0.58 2.96
CA PHE A 43 3.90 1.38 3.51
C PHE A 43 3.52 1.94 4.87
N GLN A 44 4.45 1.84 5.83
CA GLN A 44 4.37 2.49 7.13
C GLN A 44 5.55 3.44 7.31
N HIS A 45 5.27 4.66 7.72
CA HIS A 45 6.27 5.64 8.06
C HIS A 45 5.95 6.26 9.42
N THR A 46 6.95 6.26 10.29
CA THR A 46 6.94 6.95 11.57
C THR A 46 8.20 7.82 11.65
N ASP A 47 8.25 8.73 12.61
CA ASP A 47 9.44 9.58 12.83
C ASP A 47 10.71 8.77 13.15
N GLU A 48 10.57 7.53 13.61
CA GLU A 48 11.68 6.68 14.05
C GLU A 48 12.04 5.61 13.02
N ASP A 49 11.09 5.16 12.19
CA ASP A 49 11.30 4.04 11.26
C ASP A 49 10.35 4.10 10.06
N SER A 50 10.78 3.44 8.98
CA SER A 50 9.99 3.25 7.77
C SER A 50 10.05 1.79 7.35
N ASP A 51 8.90 1.15 7.29
CA ASP A 51 8.80 -0.27 6.96
C ASP A 51 7.64 -0.52 5.99
N THR A 52 7.62 -1.70 5.41
CA THR A 52 6.50 -2.22 4.63
C THR A 52 5.90 -3.42 5.33
N MET A 53 4.59 -3.41 5.49
CA MET A 53 3.85 -4.54 6.03
C MET A 53 3.09 -5.24 4.92
N ARG A 54 3.34 -6.53 4.76
CA ARG A 54 2.57 -7.37 3.85
C ARG A 54 1.22 -7.70 4.44
N VAL A 55 0.18 -7.49 3.62
CA VAL A 55 -1.19 -7.87 3.93
C VAL A 55 -1.64 -8.92 2.93
N ALA A 56 -2.14 -10.05 3.43
CA ALA A 56 -2.82 -11.02 2.58
C ALA A 56 -4.32 -10.74 2.58
N PHE A 57 -4.88 -10.65 1.38
CA PHE A 57 -6.31 -10.51 1.14
C PHE A 57 -6.84 -11.76 0.46
N ILE A 58 -8.02 -12.21 0.89
CA ILE A 58 -8.77 -13.28 0.24
C ILE A 58 -10.18 -12.77 -0.02
N LEU A 59 -10.59 -12.77 -1.30
CA LEU A 59 -11.95 -12.47 -1.70
C LEU A 59 -12.67 -13.77 -2.03
N LYS A 60 -13.80 -14.02 -1.35
CA LYS A 60 -14.65 -15.20 -1.57
C LYS A 60 -16.10 -14.90 -1.20
N GLY A 61 -17.02 -15.21 -2.10
CA GLY A 61 -18.45 -15.21 -1.80
C GLY A 61 -18.99 -13.88 -1.29
N GLY A 62 -18.50 -12.74 -1.79
CA GLY A 62 -18.91 -11.41 -1.36
C GLY A 62 -18.29 -10.95 -0.03
N MET A 63 -17.22 -11.62 0.41
CA MET A 63 -16.48 -11.28 1.63
C MET A 63 -15.01 -11.01 1.32
N LEU A 64 -14.43 -10.06 2.05
CA LEU A 64 -12.99 -9.79 2.04
C LEU A 64 -12.41 -10.17 3.41
N PHE A 65 -11.43 -11.03 3.39
CA PHE A 65 -10.61 -11.38 4.54
C PHE A 65 -9.25 -10.71 4.39
N SER A 66 -8.74 -10.12 5.47
CA SER A 66 -7.40 -9.53 5.49
C SER A 66 -6.60 -10.07 6.67
N LEU A 67 -5.38 -10.54 6.38
CA LEU A 67 -4.41 -10.97 7.38
C LEU A 67 -3.25 -9.99 7.39
N ARG A 68 -2.92 -9.49 8.58
CA ARG A 68 -1.80 -8.58 8.83
C ARG A 68 -1.30 -8.77 10.25
N ARG A 69 -0.04 -8.41 10.48
CA ARG A 69 0.58 -8.53 11.83
C ARG A 69 0.08 -7.45 12.77
N ASP A 70 0.04 -6.20 12.27
CA ASP A 70 -0.27 -5.02 13.08
C ASP A 70 -1.34 -4.15 12.45
N GLU A 71 -1.77 -3.14 13.19
CA GLU A 71 -2.73 -2.16 12.74
C GLU A 71 -2.08 -1.14 11.81
N LEU A 72 -2.62 -1.00 10.61
CA LEU A 72 -2.16 -0.06 9.58
C LEU A 72 -2.98 1.24 9.59
N ALA A 73 -2.31 2.37 9.35
CA ALA A 73 -2.94 3.68 9.24
C ALA A 73 -4.04 3.71 8.17
N GLN A 74 -3.78 3.05 7.03
CA GLN A 74 -4.71 2.93 5.90
C GLN A 74 -6.03 2.27 6.32
N PHE A 75 -5.98 1.21 7.12
CA PHE A 75 -7.18 0.53 7.62
C PHE A 75 -7.97 1.39 8.62
N ARG A 76 -7.27 2.17 9.46
CA ARG A 76 -7.94 3.13 10.36
C ARG A 76 -8.64 4.22 9.58
N LEU A 77 -7.99 4.76 8.55
CA LEU A 77 -8.54 5.81 7.70
C LEU A 77 -9.75 5.32 6.91
N LEU A 78 -9.68 4.12 6.33
CA LEU A 78 -10.81 3.48 5.66
C LEU A 78 -12.03 3.39 6.59
N ARG A 79 -11.85 2.85 7.80
CA ARG A 79 -12.95 2.75 8.78
C ARG A 79 -13.53 4.11 9.15
N LEU A 80 -12.68 5.15 9.28
CA LEU A 80 -13.12 6.50 9.58
C LEU A 80 -13.95 7.09 8.42
N ARG A 81 -13.47 6.94 7.17
CA ARG A 81 -14.17 7.41 5.97
C ARG A 81 -15.51 6.67 5.79
N ALA A 82 -15.53 5.36 5.91
CA ALA A 82 -16.74 4.54 5.78
C ALA A 82 -17.80 4.86 6.83
N ARG A 83 -17.41 5.27 8.05
CA ARG A 83 -18.36 5.73 9.08
C ARG A 83 -18.96 7.10 8.81
N ARG A 84 -18.23 7.97 8.12
CA ARG A 84 -18.66 9.35 7.84
C ARG A 84 -19.43 9.50 6.54
N GLN A 85 -19.15 8.64 5.58
CA GLN A 85 -19.73 8.72 4.23
C GLN A 85 -20.53 7.44 3.94
N PRO A 86 -21.85 7.49 3.98
CA PRO A 86 -22.69 6.40 3.50
C PRO A 86 -22.32 6.09 2.03
N TYR A 87 -22.22 4.82 1.71
CA TYR A 87 -21.85 4.34 0.37
C TYR A 87 -20.39 4.54 -0.05
N TYR A 88 -19.50 4.91 0.85
CA TYR A 88 -18.06 4.96 0.58
C TYR A 88 -17.51 3.59 0.19
N VAL A 89 -18.04 2.53 0.79
CA VAL A 89 -17.80 1.13 0.42
C VAL A 89 -19.15 0.42 0.30
N ARG A 90 -19.39 -0.28 -0.81
CA ARG A 90 -20.65 -0.95 -1.12
C ARG A 90 -20.53 -2.47 -1.06
N ASP A 91 -19.36 -2.99 -1.42
CA ASP A 91 -19.02 -4.40 -1.43
C ASP A 91 -17.56 -4.65 -1.03
N GLU A 92 -17.16 -5.91 -1.03
CA GLU A 92 -15.82 -6.36 -0.66
C GLU A 92 -14.72 -5.83 -1.59
N LYS A 93 -15.05 -5.57 -2.85
CA LYS A 93 -14.10 -5.08 -3.86
C LYS A 93 -13.86 -3.58 -3.66
N ASP A 94 -14.90 -2.83 -3.33
CA ASP A 94 -14.78 -1.43 -2.94
C ASP A 94 -13.83 -1.29 -1.74
N VAL A 95 -13.99 -2.16 -0.71
CA VAL A 95 -13.10 -2.15 0.46
C VAL A 95 -11.64 -2.32 0.05
N LEU A 96 -11.36 -3.26 -0.83
CA LEU A 96 -9.99 -3.52 -1.28
C LEU A 96 -9.44 -2.38 -2.13
N LEU A 97 -10.21 -1.87 -3.11
CA LEU A 97 -9.81 -0.74 -3.95
C LEU A 97 -9.54 0.50 -3.11
N GLN A 98 -10.43 0.81 -2.15
CA GLN A 98 -10.25 1.96 -1.26
C GLN A 98 -9.03 1.80 -0.33
N LEU A 99 -8.68 0.59 0.10
CA LEU A 99 -7.44 0.38 0.86
C LEU A 99 -6.20 0.66 0.00
N LEU A 100 -6.20 0.20 -1.25
CA LEU A 100 -5.10 0.45 -2.20
C LEU A 100 -5.00 1.93 -2.57
N ASP A 101 -6.13 2.62 -2.74
CA ASP A 101 -6.19 4.06 -2.99
C ASP A 101 -5.63 4.87 -1.81
N ILE A 102 -6.06 4.55 -0.60
CA ILE A 102 -5.55 5.18 0.62
C ILE A 102 -4.03 4.96 0.80
N ASP A 103 -3.51 3.81 0.37
CA ASP A 103 -2.07 3.55 0.42
C ASP A 103 -1.29 4.43 -0.56
N VAL A 104 -1.86 4.72 -1.74
CA VAL A 104 -1.31 5.68 -2.70
C VAL A 104 -1.36 7.11 -2.15
N GLU A 105 -2.49 7.54 -1.58
CA GLU A 105 -2.60 8.85 -0.91
C GLU A 105 -1.56 8.98 0.23
N TYR A 106 -1.43 7.96 1.06
CA TYR A 106 -0.46 7.93 2.16
C TYR A 106 0.99 8.05 1.65
N SER A 107 1.29 7.38 0.55
CA SER A 107 2.59 7.48 -0.12
C SER A 107 2.84 8.88 -0.69
N ALA A 108 1.83 9.54 -1.25
CA ALA A 108 1.90 10.91 -1.76
C ALA A 108 2.24 11.90 -0.65
N ASP A 109 1.57 11.81 0.51
CA ASP A 109 1.84 12.66 1.68
C ASP A 109 3.30 12.56 2.13
N ILE A 110 3.88 11.35 2.11
CA ILE A 110 5.27 11.15 2.49
C ILE A 110 6.23 11.73 1.45
N ILE A 111 5.92 11.58 0.15
CA ILE A 111 6.70 12.18 -0.95
C ILE A 111 6.71 13.71 -0.83
N GLU A 112 5.58 14.35 -0.52
CA GLU A 112 5.55 15.79 -0.25
C GLU A 112 6.48 16.17 0.91
N GLY A 113 6.51 15.39 1.98
CA GLY A 113 7.44 15.56 3.10
C GLY A 113 8.90 15.43 2.68
N ILE A 114 9.23 14.51 1.78
CA ILE A 114 10.59 14.36 1.21
C ILE A 114 10.98 15.63 0.46
N TYR A 115 10.12 16.16 -0.42
CA TYR A 115 10.40 17.39 -1.16
C TYR A 115 10.64 18.58 -0.23
N ASP A 116 9.87 18.72 0.83
CA ASP A 116 10.05 19.78 1.83
C ASP A 116 11.41 19.69 2.54
N ARG A 117 11.88 18.47 2.84
CA ARG A 117 13.19 18.25 3.47
C ARG A 117 14.33 18.50 2.50
N LEU A 118 14.20 18.04 1.26
CA LEU A 118 15.19 18.30 0.19
C LEU A 118 15.32 19.80 -0.13
N ASP A 119 14.21 20.56 -0.12
CA ASP A 119 14.23 22.02 -0.30
C ASP A 119 15.01 22.71 0.84
N LYS A 120 14.86 22.26 2.07
CA LYS A 120 15.65 22.75 3.21
C LYS A 120 17.14 22.47 3.04
N PHE A 121 17.52 21.26 2.63
CA PHE A 121 18.92 20.93 2.33
C PHE A 121 19.48 21.79 1.19
N SER A 122 18.70 21.98 0.12
CA SER A 122 19.09 22.85 -0.99
C SER A 122 19.37 24.28 -0.54
N LYS A 123 18.51 24.86 0.30
CA LYS A 123 18.71 26.22 0.85
C LYS A 123 19.96 26.30 1.73
N GLN A 124 20.28 25.26 2.49
CA GLN A 124 21.50 25.21 3.29
C GLN A 124 22.76 25.19 2.41
N VAL A 125 22.73 24.42 1.33
CA VAL A 125 23.86 24.35 0.37
C VAL A 125 24.09 25.68 -0.34
N LEU A 126 23.02 26.37 -0.74
CA LEU A 126 23.11 27.61 -1.53
C LEU A 126 23.35 28.86 -0.66
N GLY A 127 23.14 28.79 0.64
CA GLY A 127 23.06 29.97 1.50
C GLY A 127 24.37 30.43 2.16
N SER A 128 25.45 29.61 2.21
CA SER A 128 26.72 29.95 2.90
C SER A 128 27.90 29.07 2.47
N GLU A 129 29.11 29.53 2.75
CA GLU A 129 30.29 28.63 2.76
C GLU A 129 30.06 27.52 3.80
N MET A 130 29.95 26.30 3.32
CA MET A 130 29.64 25.13 4.15
C MET A 130 30.94 24.50 4.67
N SER A 131 31.00 24.22 5.97
CA SER A 131 32.10 23.41 6.53
C SER A 131 31.95 21.94 6.07
N ASP A 132 33.05 21.20 6.07
CA ASP A 132 33.04 19.76 5.71
C ASP A 132 32.09 18.95 6.58
N ASP A 133 31.96 19.27 7.87
CA ASP A 133 31.00 18.61 8.78
C ASP A 133 29.56 18.90 8.39
N ALA A 134 29.26 20.16 8.05
CA ALA A 134 27.91 20.55 7.60
C ALA A 134 27.53 19.88 6.25
N ALA A 135 28.50 19.81 5.35
CA ALA A 135 28.34 19.08 4.08
C ALA A 135 28.05 17.59 4.31
N GLY A 136 28.75 16.96 5.26
CA GLY A 136 28.53 15.57 5.65
C GLY A 136 27.12 15.32 6.17
N ILE A 137 26.59 16.23 7.00
CA ILE A 137 25.20 16.14 7.53
C ILE A 137 24.19 16.24 6.39
N VAL A 138 24.36 17.20 5.49
CA VAL A 138 23.43 17.37 4.35
C VAL A 138 23.46 16.16 3.43
N LEU A 139 24.63 15.63 3.08
CA LEU A 139 24.73 14.42 2.24
C LEU A 139 24.08 13.21 2.90
N SER A 140 24.29 13.02 4.20
CA SER A 140 23.63 11.94 4.94
C SER A 140 22.10 12.11 4.94
N GLY A 141 21.61 13.33 5.11
CA GLY A 141 20.17 13.63 5.04
C GLY A 141 19.58 13.32 3.66
N ILE A 142 20.25 13.75 2.59
CA ILE A 142 19.80 13.45 1.21
C ILE A 142 19.79 11.92 0.98
N ALA A 143 20.77 11.17 1.45
CA ALA A 143 20.81 9.72 1.30
C ALA A 143 19.64 9.02 2.02
N VAL A 144 19.22 9.54 3.17
CA VAL A 144 18.04 9.04 3.90
C VAL A 144 16.75 9.28 3.09
N GLU A 145 16.59 10.48 2.53
CA GLU A 145 15.42 10.79 1.69
C GLU A 145 15.39 9.97 0.39
N GLU A 146 16.54 9.70 -0.19
CA GLU A 146 16.65 8.85 -1.38
C GLU A 146 16.22 7.40 -1.08
N ASP A 147 16.70 6.83 0.03
CA ASP A 147 16.28 5.47 0.45
C ASP A 147 14.79 5.41 0.72
N LEU A 148 14.24 6.39 1.43
CA LEU A 148 12.82 6.49 1.73
C LEU A 148 11.99 6.56 0.43
N ASN A 149 12.38 7.43 -0.50
CA ASN A 149 11.73 7.54 -1.80
C ASN A 149 11.79 6.22 -2.59
N GLY A 150 12.93 5.54 -2.57
CA GLY A 150 13.09 4.23 -3.19
C GLY A 150 12.19 3.15 -2.60
N ARG A 151 11.91 3.17 -1.29
CA ARG A 151 10.98 2.25 -0.62
C ARG A 151 9.53 2.54 -1.02
N ILE A 152 9.13 3.81 -1.02
CA ILE A 152 7.78 4.23 -1.44
C ILE A 152 7.53 3.81 -2.89
N ARG A 153 8.49 4.05 -3.77
CA ARG A 153 8.38 3.68 -5.17
C ARG A 153 8.17 2.17 -5.37
N ARG A 154 8.87 1.33 -4.61
CA ARG A 154 8.63 -0.13 -4.62
C ARG A 154 7.23 -0.49 -4.15
N ASN A 155 6.72 0.18 -3.11
CA ASN A 155 5.36 -0.03 -2.62
C ASN A 155 4.33 0.37 -3.67
N LEU A 156 4.46 1.54 -4.29
CA LEU A 156 3.56 1.99 -5.37
C LEU A 156 3.55 1.02 -6.56
N MET A 157 4.70 0.45 -6.91
CA MET A 157 4.77 -0.58 -7.96
C MET A 157 4.06 -1.87 -7.57
N ASP A 158 4.05 -2.25 -6.29
CA ASP A 158 3.30 -3.41 -5.80
C ASP A 158 1.79 -3.14 -5.84
N THR A 159 1.35 -1.98 -5.35
CA THR A 159 -0.05 -1.51 -5.42
C THR A 159 -0.54 -1.47 -6.88
N ARG A 160 0.29 -0.97 -7.80
CA ARG A 160 0.00 -0.99 -9.24
C ARG A 160 -0.27 -2.41 -9.78
N ARG A 161 0.53 -3.39 -9.35
CA ARG A 161 0.34 -4.79 -9.74
C ARG A 161 -0.95 -5.36 -9.19
N ALA A 162 -1.28 -5.06 -7.92
CA ALA A 162 -2.52 -5.48 -7.28
C ALA A 162 -3.76 -4.96 -8.02
N VAL A 163 -3.81 -3.64 -8.29
CA VAL A 163 -4.91 -3.01 -9.06
C VAL A 163 -5.01 -3.59 -10.47
N SER A 164 -3.88 -3.73 -11.17
CA SER A 164 -3.84 -4.30 -12.52
C SER A 164 -4.33 -5.75 -12.56
N PHE A 165 -4.02 -6.53 -11.53
CA PHE A 165 -4.53 -7.89 -11.38
C PHE A 165 -6.04 -7.90 -11.19
N LEU A 166 -6.58 -7.10 -10.27
CA LEU A 166 -8.01 -6.98 -10.02
C LEU A 166 -8.80 -6.62 -11.29
N MET A 167 -8.30 -5.68 -12.07
CA MET A 167 -8.92 -5.28 -13.34
C MET A 167 -8.89 -6.41 -14.39
N ARG A 168 -7.81 -7.19 -14.42
CA ARG A 168 -7.63 -8.28 -15.39
C ARG A 168 -8.56 -9.47 -15.15
N VAL A 169 -8.83 -9.82 -13.90
CA VAL A 169 -9.71 -10.94 -13.54
C VAL A 169 -11.19 -10.65 -13.77
N LYS A 170 -11.54 -9.45 -14.25
CA LYS A 170 -12.90 -9.02 -14.66
C LYS A 170 -13.99 -9.19 -13.59
N LEU A 171 -13.63 -9.08 -12.35
CA LEU A 171 -14.57 -9.14 -11.22
C LEU A 171 -15.15 -7.77 -10.87
N LEU A 172 -14.51 -6.70 -11.32
CA LEU A 172 -14.90 -5.33 -11.05
C LEU A 172 -16.05 -4.91 -11.98
N ASN A 173 -17.02 -4.19 -11.43
CA ASN A 173 -18.03 -3.51 -12.22
C ASN A 173 -17.42 -2.27 -12.93
N GLU A 174 -18.20 -1.57 -13.76
CA GLU A 174 -17.72 -0.43 -14.54
C GLU A 174 -17.18 0.69 -13.65
N GLN A 175 -17.89 1.05 -12.58
CA GLN A 175 -17.47 2.08 -11.64
C GLN A 175 -16.17 1.69 -10.92
N GLN A 176 -16.06 0.46 -10.45
CA GLN A 176 -14.84 -0.06 -9.81
C GLN A 176 -13.64 -0.11 -10.77
N ASN A 177 -13.88 -0.41 -12.05
CA ASN A 177 -12.85 -0.31 -13.07
C ASN A 177 -12.39 1.13 -13.30
N ASP A 178 -13.29 2.11 -13.25
CA ASP A 178 -12.93 3.53 -13.34
C ASP A 178 -12.12 3.98 -12.12
N GLU A 179 -12.49 3.56 -10.93
CA GLU A 179 -11.71 3.76 -9.70
C GLU A 179 -10.30 3.14 -9.82
N GLY A 180 -10.20 1.89 -10.28
CA GLY A 180 -8.91 1.25 -10.52
C GLY A 180 -8.04 2.00 -11.54
N ARG A 181 -8.63 2.53 -12.63
CA ARG A 181 -7.92 3.38 -13.59
C ARG A 181 -7.45 4.69 -12.96
N GLN A 182 -8.23 5.26 -12.02
CA GLN A 182 -7.83 6.46 -11.31
C GLN A 182 -6.63 6.18 -10.41
N ILE A 183 -6.67 5.13 -9.60
CA ILE A 183 -5.54 4.70 -8.76
C ILE A 183 -4.25 4.55 -9.61
N LEU A 184 -4.35 3.90 -10.78
CA LEU A 184 -3.20 3.74 -11.68
C LEU A 184 -2.66 5.08 -12.18
N ARG A 185 -3.53 6.06 -12.52
CA ARG A 185 -3.10 7.41 -12.92
C ARG A 185 -2.43 8.16 -11.77
N ASP A 186 -2.94 8.01 -10.55
CA ASP A 186 -2.39 8.65 -9.37
C ASP A 186 -1.00 8.09 -9.07
N ILE A 187 -0.80 6.78 -9.16
CA ILE A 187 0.53 6.16 -9.08
C ILE A 187 1.47 6.71 -10.17
N ASP A 188 1.00 6.80 -11.43
CA ASP A 188 1.80 7.33 -12.54
C ASP A 188 2.20 8.80 -12.33
N SER A 189 1.42 9.57 -11.58
CA SER A 189 1.74 10.97 -11.27
C SER A 189 2.78 11.13 -10.16
N LEU A 190 3.03 10.08 -9.38
CA LEU A 190 4.00 10.07 -8.29
C LEU A 190 5.36 9.46 -8.71
N ASP A 191 5.47 8.85 -9.88
CA ASP A 191 6.66 8.21 -10.43
C ASP A 191 7.48 9.20 -11.28
#